data_ae4376b2d598a16153c764b0ebc9f0dd
#
_entry.id   ae4376b2d598a16153c764b0ebc9f0dd
#
_cell.length_a   1.000
_cell.length_b   1.000
_cell.length_c   1.000
_cell.angle_alpha   90.00
_cell.angle_beta   90.00
_cell.angle_gamma   90.00
#
_symmetry.space_group_name_H-M   'P 1'
#
loop_
_entity.id
_entity.type
_entity.pdbx_description
1 polymer ?
#
loop_
_entity_poly.entity_id
_entity_poly.type
_entity_poly.pdbx_seq_one_letter_code
_entity_poly.pdbx_strand_id
1 'polypeptide(L)'
;PFRETVGVGQKLEVLSEIATVCREKQAAIVHDWENKWALEGSCGPRNAGMGYWDELKLHYNALAREGISVEFVNQSSDLTGYGLVVVPMVYLLTDAFAQKLCDFARNRGTVVVTYWTGVVDESDLCRLGDSPTA
;
A
#
# COMPACT_ATOMS: atom_id res chain seq x y z
N PRO A 1 -6.79 3.79 -35.21
CA PRO A 1 -7.18 3.80 -33.77
C PRO A 1 -8.34 2.83 -33.49
N PHE A 2 -9.54 3.00 -34.12
CA PHE A 2 -10.72 2.18 -33.79
C PHE A 2 -10.53 0.66 -34.02
N ARG A 3 -9.89 0.27 -35.12
CA ARG A 3 -9.60 -1.16 -35.41
C ARG A 3 -8.66 -1.78 -34.39
N GLU A 4 -7.72 -1.00 -33.86
CA GLU A 4 -6.80 -1.46 -32.82
C GLU A 4 -7.53 -1.69 -31.50
N THR A 5 -8.45 -0.78 -31.15
CA THR A 5 -9.29 -0.91 -29.95
C THR A 5 -10.18 -2.17 -30.01
N VAL A 6 -10.80 -2.44 -31.17
CA VAL A 6 -11.57 -3.66 -31.38
C VAL A 6 -10.67 -4.91 -31.27
N GLY A 7 -9.47 -4.85 -31.84
CA GLY A 7 -8.49 -5.97 -31.75
C GLY A 7 -8.02 -6.25 -30.31
N VAL A 8 -7.89 -5.20 -29.48
CA VAL A 8 -7.62 -5.37 -28.05
C VAL A 8 -8.81 -6.03 -27.34
N GLY A 9 -10.05 -5.58 -27.63
CA GLY A 9 -11.26 -6.16 -27.06
C GLY A 9 -11.37 -7.66 -27.35
N GLN A 10 -11.13 -8.08 -28.59
CA GLN A 10 -11.15 -9.49 -28.97
C GLN A 10 -10.06 -10.32 -28.24
N LYS A 11 -8.87 -9.76 -28.05
CA LYS A 11 -7.80 -10.43 -27.27
C LYS A 11 -8.19 -10.57 -25.80
N LEU A 12 -8.82 -9.55 -25.21
CA LEU A 12 -9.29 -9.58 -23.82
C LEU A 12 -10.40 -10.63 -23.64
N GLU A 13 -11.26 -10.82 -24.64
CA GLU A 13 -12.30 -11.85 -24.60
C GLU A 13 -11.70 -13.25 -24.55
N VAL A 14 -10.65 -13.52 -25.36
CA VAL A 14 -9.90 -14.79 -25.31
C VAL A 14 -9.21 -14.98 -23.95
N LEU A 15 -8.78 -13.90 -23.29
CA LEU A 15 -8.14 -13.94 -21.99
C LEU A 15 -9.15 -13.96 -20.81
N SER A 16 -10.45 -13.95 -21.08
CA SER A 16 -11.49 -13.94 -20.05
C SER A 16 -11.42 -15.13 -19.08
N GLU A 17 -10.94 -16.28 -19.54
CA GLU A 17 -10.75 -17.48 -18.70
C GLU A 17 -9.71 -17.26 -17.58
N ILE A 18 -8.69 -16.44 -17.84
CA ILE A 18 -7.65 -16.15 -16.83
C ILE A 18 -8.04 -14.97 -15.90
N ALA A 19 -9.07 -14.21 -16.24
CA ALA A 19 -9.55 -13.10 -15.41
C ALA A 19 -10.12 -13.57 -14.06
N THR A 20 -10.51 -14.85 -13.96
CA THR A 20 -11.04 -15.48 -12.73
C THR A 20 -9.97 -16.15 -11.89
N VAL A 21 -8.71 -16.20 -12.37
CA VAL A 21 -7.62 -16.80 -11.62
C VAL A 21 -7.20 -15.85 -10.51
N CYS A 22 -7.65 -16.13 -9.29
CA CYS A 22 -7.20 -15.43 -8.10
C CYS A 22 -5.88 -16.02 -7.62
N ARG A 23 -4.87 -15.17 -7.43
CA ARG A 23 -3.65 -15.55 -6.72
C ARG A 23 -3.97 -15.68 -5.23
N GLU A 24 -3.26 -16.60 -4.57
CA GLU A 24 -3.27 -16.66 -3.13
C GLU A 24 -2.72 -15.34 -2.55
N LYS A 25 -3.48 -14.75 -1.63
CA LYS A 25 -3.10 -13.52 -0.94
C LYS A 25 -2.03 -13.86 0.09
N GLN A 26 -0.80 -13.43 -0.14
CA GLN A 26 0.31 -13.69 0.79
C GLN A 26 0.77 -12.42 1.48
N ALA A 27 1.07 -11.39 0.72
CA ALA A 27 1.54 -10.11 1.24
C ALA A 27 0.82 -8.93 0.57
N ALA A 28 0.58 -7.89 1.34
CA ALA A 28 0.08 -6.61 0.86
C ALA A 28 1.10 -5.50 1.12
N ILE A 29 1.24 -4.58 0.18
CA ILE A 29 1.99 -3.33 0.36
C ILE A 29 1.01 -2.18 0.27
N VAL A 30 0.99 -1.36 1.31
CA VAL A 30 0.07 -0.20 1.35
C VAL A 30 0.59 0.89 0.43
N HIS A 31 -0.23 1.31 -0.51
CA HIS A 31 0.00 2.42 -1.41
C HIS A 31 -1.23 3.30 -1.47
N ASP A 32 -1.04 4.60 -1.31
CA ASP A 32 -2.10 5.59 -1.37
C ASP A 32 -1.61 6.84 -2.11
N TRP A 33 -2.42 7.33 -3.05
CA TRP A 33 -2.10 8.54 -3.82
C TRP A 33 -2.14 9.80 -2.96
N GLU A 34 -3.08 9.88 -2.03
CA GLU A 34 -3.19 11.02 -1.11
C GLU A 34 -1.95 11.10 -0.24
N ASN A 35 -1.48 9.96 0.28
CA ASN A 35 -0.22 9.86 1.02
C ASN A 35 0.97 10.34 0.19
N LYS A 36 1.04 9.94 -1.09
CA LYS A 36 2.10 10.37 -1.99
C LYS A 36 2.10 11.89 -2.17
N TRP A 37 0.94 12.46 -2.42
CA TRP A 37 0.80 13.92 -2.60
C TRP A 37 1.10 14.69 -1.31
N ALA A 38 0.67 14.20 -0.15
CA ALA A 38 1.00 14.78 1.13
C ALA A 38 2.51 14.78 1.39
N LEU A 39 3.20 13.67 1.11
CA LEU A 39 4.66 13.58 1.21
C LEU A 39 5.39 14.56 0.26
N GLU A 40 4.94 14.67 -0.98
CA GLU A 40 5.54 15.59 -1.97
C GLU A 40 5.29 17.06 -1.63
N GLY A 41 4.14 17.37 -1.01
CA GLY A 41 3.78 18.70 -0.54
C GLY A 41 4.36 19.07 0.82
N SER A 42 4.86 18.10 1.58
CA SER A 42 5.36 18.35 2.92
C SER A 42 6.63 19.21 2.93
N CYS A 43 6.65 20.23 3.79
CA CYS A 43 7.75 21.19 3.92
C CYS A 43 8.52 20.97 5.21
N GLY A 44 9.26 19.88 5.32
CA GLY A 44 10.10 19.59 6.49
C GLY A 44 11.61 19.76 6.19
N PRO A 45 12.46 19.84 7.22
CA PRO A 45 13.89 20.09 7.04
C PRO A 45 14.67 18.97 6.34
N ARG A 46 14.05 17.82 6.06
CA ARG A 46 14.65 16.66 5.40
C ARG A 46 13.77 16.01 4.33
N ASN A 47 12.80 16.73 3.79
CA ASN A 47 11.85 16.17 2.82
C ASN A 47 12.41 16.10 1.39
N ALA A 48 13.51 16.78 1.11
CA ALA A 48 14.16 16.71 -0.20
C ALA A 48 14.74 15.31 -0.43
N GLY A 49 14.27 14.65 -1.49
CA GLY A 49 14.79 13.35 -1.90
C GLY A 49 14.13 12.14 -1.20
N MET A 50 13.01 12.30 -0.52
CA MET A 50 12.22 11.16 -0.03
C MET A 50 11.58 10.43 -1.21
N GLY A 51 12.19 9.32 -1.60
CA GLY A 51 11.75 8.49 -2.72
C GLY A 51 10.64 7.52 -2.33
N TYR A 52 9.41 7.99 -2.14
CA TYR A 52 8.28 7.12 -1.81
C TYR A 52 8.13 5.92 -2.76
N TRP A 53 8.28 6.16 -4.06
CA TRP A 53 8.27 5.08 -5.06
C TRP A 53 9.45 4.12 -4.96
N ASP A 54 10.60 4.60 -4.56
CA ASP A 54 11.78 3.76 -4.43
C ASP A 54 11.67 2.85 -3.20
N GLU A 55 11.08 3.36 -2.13
CA GLU A 55 10.75 2.57 -0.94
C GLU A 55 9.71 1.47 -1.26
N LEU A 56 8.64 1.81 -1.97
CA LEU A 56 7.65 0.82 -2.44
C LEU A 56 8.29 -0.28 -3.29
N LYS A 57 9.13 0.11 -4.25
CA LYS A 57 9.85 -0.84 -5.12
C LYS A 57 10.83 -1.71 -4.34
N LEU A 58 11.50 -1.15 -3.32
CA LEU A 58 12.43 -1.89 -2.47
C LEU A 58 11.72 -3.05 -1.78
N HIS A 59 10.60 -2.77 -1.11
CA HIS A 59 9.80 -3.80 -0.43
C HIS A 59 9.19 -4.79 -1.42
N TYR A 60 8.63 -4.32 -2.53
CA TYR A 60 8.09 -5.19 -3.57
C TYR A 60 9.16 -6.15 -4.11
N ASN A 61 10.33 -5.62 -4.47
CA ASN A 61 11.41 -6.43 -5.03
C ASN A 61 11.96 -7.46 -4.04
N ALA A 62 12.03 -7.10 -2.75
CA ALA A 62 12.47 -8.02 -1.72
C ALA A 62 11.53 -9.24 -1.63
N LEU A 63 10.20 -9.00 -1.55
CA LEU A 63 9.20 -10.05 -1.47
C LEU A 63 9.09 -10.85 -2.77
N ALA A 64 9.14 -10.19 -3.92
CA ALA A 64 9.03 -10.85 -5.22
C ALA A 64 10.22 -11.79 -5.51
N ARG A 65 11.43 -11.45 -5.04
CA ARG A 65 12.61 -12.32 -5.15
C ARG A 65 12.47 -13.63 -4.37
N GLU A 66 11.74 -13.59 -3.27
CA GLU A 66 11.42 -14.77 -2.46
C GLU A 66 10.20 -15.54 -3.00
N GLY A 67 9.65 -15.13 -4.13
CA GLY A 67 8.49 -15.77 -4.75
C GLY A 67 7.16 -15.47 -4.03
N ILE A 68 7.13 -14.50 -3.12
CA ILE A 68 5.93 -14.12 -2.38
C ILE A 68 5.00 -13.31 -3.29
N SER A 69 3.73 -13.70 -3.35
CA SER A 69 2.69 -12.96 -4.09
C SER A 69 2.36 -11.66 -3.36
N VAL A 70 2.55 -10.53 -4.04
CA VAL A 70 2.36 -9.18 -3.46
C VAL A 70 1.22 -8.48 -4.18
N GLU A 71 0.30 -7.90 -3.42
CA GLU A 71 -0.74 -7.00 -3.91
C GLU A 71 -0.54 -5.60 -3.32
N PHE A 72 -0.82 -4.57 -4.13
CA PHE A 72 -0.89 -3.21 -3.63
C PHE A 72 -2.32 -2.91 -3.15
N VAL A 73 -2.42 -2.43 -1.93
CA VAL A 73 -3.69 -2.10 -1.26
C VAL A 73 -3.66 -0.66 -0.77
N ASN A 74 -4.82 -0.05 -0.59
CA ASN A 74 -4.94 1.27 0.05
C ASN A 74 -5.51 1.15 1.47
N GLN A 75 -5.60 2.26 2.19
CA GLN A 75 -6.08 2.28 3.57
C GLN A 75 -7.54 1.83 3.73
N SER A 76 -8.36 1.92 2.68
CA SER A 76 -9.76 1.45 2.70
C SER A 76 -9.89 -0.06 2.42
N SER A 77 -8.86 -0.70 1.87
CA SER A 77 -8.88 -2.11 1.47
C SER A 77 -9.10 -3.06 2.65
N ASP A 78 -9.70 -4.20 2.36
CA ASP A 78 -9.78 -5.31 3.29
C ASP A 78 -8.44 -6.06 3.34
N LEU A 79 -7.95 -6.31 4.55
CA LEU A 79 -6.70 -7.00 4.80
C LEU A 79 -6.89 -8.52 5.06
N THR A 80 -8.11 -9.00 4.94
CA THR A 80 -8.42 -10.42 5.17
C THR A 80 -7.71 -11.33 4.16
N GLY A 81 -7.08 -12.37 4.66
CA GLY A 81 -6.39 -13.38 3.85
C GLY A 81 -4.91 -13.11 3.61
N TYR A 82 -4.40 -11.91 3.94
CA TYR A 82 -2.95 -11.69 3.92
C TYR A 82 -2.28 -12.22 5.20
N GLY A 83 -1.05 -12.68 5.07
CA GLY A 83 -0.20 -13.02 6.22
C GLY A 83 0.73 -11.88 6.62
N LEU A 84 1.06 -11.00 5.66
CA LEU A 84 1.98 -9.88 5.83
C LEU A 84 1.39 -8.61 5.23
N VAL A 85 1.47 -7.53 5.97
CA VAL A 85 1.15 -6.17 5.49
C VAL A 85 2.36 -5.26 5.71
N VAL A 86 2.87 -4.68 4.64
CA VAL A 86 3.96 -3.70 4.68
C VAL A 86 3.37 -2.31 4.49
N VAL A 87 3.73 -1.41 5.40
CA VAL A 87 3.23 -0.03 5.49
C VAL A 87 4.41 0.94 5.27
N PRO A 88 4.84 1.14 4.01
CA PRO A 88 6.02 1.94 3.72
C PRO A 88 5.67 3.42 3.66
N MET A 89 6.25 4.23 4.53
CA MET A 89 6.12 5.69 4.53
C MET A 89 4.66 6.19 4.40
N VAL A 90 3.72 5.56 5.09
CA VAL A 90 2.33 6.02 5.11
C VAL A 90 2.23 7.22 6.05
N TYR A 91 2.72 8.37 5.57
CA TYR A 91 2.82 9.65 6.26
C TYR A 91 1.47 10.12 6.79
N LEU A 92 0.47 10.09 5.91
CA LEU A 92 -0.92 10.35 6.23
C LEU A 92 -1.59 9.04 6.63
N LEU A 93 -1.78 8.83 7.92
CA LEU A 93 -2.38 7.62 8.47
C LEU A 93 -3.74 7.94 9.11
N THR A 94 -4.80 7.32 8.60
CA THR A 94 -6.12 7.46 9.21
C THR A 94 -6.24 6.62 10.48
N ASP A 95 -7.00 7.11 11.48
CA ASP A 95 -7.23 6.36 12.73
C ASP A 95 -7.92 5.03 12.47
N ALA A 96 -8.86 5.00 11.52
CA ALA A 96 -9.53 3.77 11.11
C ALA A 96 -8.57 2.72 10.57
N PHE A 97 -7.57 3.14 9.78
CA PHE A 97 -6.58 2.22 9.24
C PHE A 97 -5.56 1.79 10.30
N ALA A 98 -5.15 2.69 11.19
CA ALA A 98 -4.30 2.35 12.34
C ALA A 98 -4.95 1.27 13.20
N GLN A 99 -6.24 1.42 13.53
CA GLN A 99 -6.99 0.39 14.27
C GLN A 99 -7.06 -0.93 13.49
N LYS A 100 -7.30 -0.88 12.17
CA LYS A 100 -7.32 -2.08 11.30
C LYS A 100 -5.98 -2.81 11.32
N LEU A 101 -4.85 -2.10 11.30
CA LEU A 101 -3.51 -2.70 11.41
C LEU A 101 -3.28 -3.34 12.79
N CYS A 102 -3.72 -2.69 13.87
CA CYS A 102 -3.65 -3.26 15.22
C CYS A 102 -4.46 -4.55 15.33
N ASP A 103 -5.68 -4.55 14.78
CA ASP A 103 -6.53 -5.75 14.81
C ASP A 103 -5.96 -6.88 13.93
N PHE A 104 -5.39 -6.54 12.79
CA PHE A 104 -4.68 -7.48 11.93
C PHE A 104 -3.50 -8.14 12.66
N ALA A 105 -2.68 -7.34 13.36
CA ALA A 105 -1.57 -7.86 14.16
C ALA A 105 -2.03 -8.74 15.33
N ARG A 106 -3.09 -8.35 16.04
CA ARG A 106 -3.71 -9.17 17.12
C ARG A 106 -4.21 -10.51 16.61
N ASN A 107 -4.67 -10.56 15.36
CA ASN A 107 -5.14 -11.79 14.70
C ASN A 107 -4.01 -12.59 14.02
N ARG A 108 -2.78 -12.46 14.51
CA ARG A 108 -1.57 -13.16 14.04
C ARG A 108 -1.08 -12.76 12.66
N GLY A 109 -1.54 -11.66 12.08
CA GLY A 109 -0.93 -11.05 10.92
C GLY A 109 0.40 -10.38 11.28
N THR A 110 1.33 -10.33 10.34
CA THR A 110 2.58 -9.60 10.50
C THR A 110 2.45 -8.22 9.86
N VAL A 111 2.73 -7.16 10.62
CA VAL A 111 2.76 -5.79 10.12
C VAL A 111 4.20 -5.27 10.15
N VAL A 112 4.67 -4.79 9.02
CA VAL A 112 5.97 -4.10 8.89
C VAL A 112 5.70 -2.63 8.63
N VAL A 113 6.05 -1.79 9.59
CA VAL A 113 5.89 -0.32 9.50
C VAL A 113 7.27 0.29 9.30
N THR A 114 7.40 1.20 8.34
CA THR A 114 8.65 1.91 8.12
C THR A 114 8.62 3.32 8.73
N TYR A 115 9.73 4.02 8.63
CA TYR A 115 9.84 5.42 9.06
C TYR A 115 8.81 6.33 8.31
N TRP A 116 8.53 7.48 8.86
CA TRP A 116 7.55 8.44 8.33
C TRP A 116 6.10 7.93 8.25
N THR A 117 5.77 6.87 8.94
CA THR A 117 4.38 6.40 9.02
C THR A 117 3.65 7.06 10.18
N GLY A 118 2.45 7.59 9.93
CA GLY A 118 1.57 8.16 10.95
C GLY A 118 2.03 9.51 11.51
N VAL A 119 2.74 10.31 10.72
CA VAL A 119 3.20 11.65 11.13
C VAL A 119 2.05 12.63 11.18
N VAL A 120 1.11 12.53 10.23
CA VAL A 120 -0.08 13.39 10.16
C VAL A 120 -1.36 12.55 10.11
N ASP A 121 -2.46 13.18 10.43
CA ASP A 121 -3.80 12.64 10.29
C ASP A 121 -4.38 12.85 8.87
N GLU A 122 -5.65 12.52 8.67
CA GLU A 122 -6.35 12.65 7.38
C GLU A 122 -6.53 14.11 6.92
N SER A 123 -6.27 15.09 7.78
CA SER A 123 -6.33 16.52 7.50
C SER A 123 -4.94 17.13 7.26
N ASP A 124 -3.90 16.30 7.14
CA ASP A 124 -2.48 16.71 7.03
C ASP A 124 -2.00 17.52 8.26
N LEU A 125 -2.60 17.28 9.43
CA LEU A 125 -2.21 17.89 10.69
C LEU A 125 -1.29 16.95 11.46
N CYS A 126 -0.17 17.48 11.97
CA CYS A 126 0.77 16.71 12.79
C CYS A 126 0.07 16.16 14.03
N ARG A 127 0.26 14.89 14.30
CA ARG A 127 -0.22 14.26 15.53
C ARG A 127 0.58 14.76 16.72
N LEU A 128 -0.12 15.28 17.73
CA LEU A 128 0.47 15.70 18.99
C LEU A 128 0.26 14.58 20.01
N GLY A 129 1.30 13.80 20.30
CA GLY A 129 1.23 12.70 21.25
C GLY A 129 1.81 11.40 20.73
N ASP A 130 1.43 10.28 21.37
CA ASP A 130 1.88 8.96 20.96
C ASP A 130 1.32 8.55 19.59
N SER A 131 2.11 7.79 18.84
CA SER A 131 1.69 7.27 17.56
C SER A 131 0.45 6.37 17.70
N PRO A 132 -0.55 6.45 16.81
CA PRO A 132 -1.74 5.61 16.86
C PRO A 132 -1.43 4.10 16.72
N THR A 133 -0.17 3.76 16.43
CA THR A 133 0.33 2.37 16.33
C THR A 133 1.19 1.95 17.52
N ALA A 134 1.29 2.78 18.57
CA ALA A 134 2.04 2.48 19.79
C ALA A 134 1.28 1.57 20.76
#